data_7c3184f1c707cc146638b47f135860bd
#
_entry.id   7c3184f1c707cc146638b47f135860bd
#
_cell.length_a   1.000
_cell.length_b   1.000
_cell.length_c   1.000
_cell.angle_alpha   90.00
_cell.angle_beta   90.00
_cell.angle_gamma   90.00
#
_symmetry.space_group_name_H-M   'P 1'
#
loop_
_entity.id
_entity.type
_entity.pdbx_description
1 polymer ?
#
loop_
_entity_poly.entity_id
_entity_poly.type
_entity_poly.pdbx_seq_one_letter_code
_entity_poly.pdbx_strand_id
1 'polypeptide(L)'
;MFGYQPGVKEGFLRIKKGETDFDKSYCFTLADVNLVGVKGNKTSYAYMKVYGGNGKVYAYLNIPGAASNPPDYVHDKCFQPFEINLYSKSCTKLDLSATTGWAATLCKSGNDIIFGMSTEQGMGYSVYHPATATYEILKVKTSGAPYFVHELR
;
A
#
# COMPACT_ATOMS: atom_id res chain seq x y z
N MET A 1 12.69 13.18 -1.05
CA MET A 1 11.42 12.51 -1.41
C MET A 1 11.78 11.42 -2.42
N PHE A 2 11.71 10.15 -2.00
CA PHE A 2 12.05 9.03 -2.88
C PHE A 2 10.85 8.72 -3.78
N GLY A 3 11.06 8.71 -5.09
CA GLY A 3 10.09 8.20 -6.08
C GLY A 3 9.14 9.20 -6.74
N TYR A 4 9.06 10.44 -6.30
CA TYR A 4 8.25 11.42 -7.01
C TYR A 4 9.09 12.16 -8.06
N GLN A 5 8.73 11.98 -9.32
CA GLN A 5 9.28 12.73 -10.45
C GLN A 5 8.15 13.52 -11.11
N PRO A 6 8.20 14.86 -11.17
CA PRO A 6 7.14 15.64 -11.83
C PRO A 6 6.92 15.17 -13.26
N GLY A 7 5.64 14.97 -13.63
CA GLY A 7 5.25 14.49 -14.96
C GLY A 7 5.32 12.99 -15.18
N VAL A 8 5.87 12.21 -14.23
CA VAL A 8 5.87 10.74 -14.29
C VAL A 8 4.68 10.20 -13.50
N LYS A 9 3.88 9.36 -14.14
CA LYS A 9 2.75 8.68 -13.50
C LYS A 9 3.19 7.31 -13.00
N GLU A 10 2.97 7.02 -11.73
CA GLU A 10 3.21 5.68 -11.17
C GLU A 10 2.11 4.70 -11.59
N GLY A 11 2.51 3.44 -11.80
CA GLY A 11 1.59 2.39 -12.20
C GLY A 11 2.26 1.03 -12.34
N PHE A 12 1.56 0.14 -13.01
CA PHE A 12 2.02 -1.22 -13.29
C PHE A 12 2.12 -1.45 -14.78
N LEU A 13 3.27 -1.95 -15.21
CA LEU A 13 3.50 -2.50 -16.53
C LEU A 13 3.57 -4.02 -16.44
N ARG A 14 3.35 -4.71 -17.52
CA ARG A 14 3.38 -6.17 -17.58
C ARG A 14 4.45 -6.65 -18.55
N ILE A 15 5.18 -7.70 -18.16
CA ILE A 15 5.95 -8.55 -19.04
C ILE A 15 5.26 -9.92 -19.01
N LYS A 16 4.88 -10.47 -20.14
CA LYS A 16 4.24 -11.79 -20.20
C LYS A 16 5.27 -12.89 -19.92
N LYS A 17 4.80 -14.02 -19.40
CA LYS A 17 5.67 -15.16 -19.12
C LYS A 17 6.38 -15.61 -20.40
N GLY A 18 7.71 -15.67 -20.36
CA GLY A 18 8.57 -16.06 -21.48
C GLY A 18 8.94 -14.91 -22.42
N GLU A 19 8.44 -13.70 -22.21
CA GLU A 19 8.83 -12.50 -22.94
C GLU A 19 9.85 -11.66 -22.12
N THR A 20 10.61 -10.81 -22.82
CA THR A 20 11.57 -9.87 -22.21
C THR A 20 11.13 -8.43 -22.33
N ASP A 21 10.19 -8.15 -23.23
CA ASP A 21 9.69 -6.80 -23.49
C ASP A 21 8.38 -6.52 -22.76
N PHE A 22 8.12 -5.24 -22.52
CA PHE A 22 6.85 -4.80 -21.96
C PHE A 22 5.69 -5.05 -22.91
N ASP A 23 4.62 -5.62 -22.37
CA ASP A 23 3.36 -5.77 -23.09
C ASP A 23 2.72 -4.40 -23.34
N LYS A 24 2.80 -3.92 -24.58
CA LYS A 24 2.29 -2.60 -24.99
C LYS A 24 0.77 -2.47 -24.84
N SER A 25 0.04 -3.59 -24.70
CA SER A 25 -1.41 -3.59 -24.49
C SER A 25 -1.80 -3.41 -23.01
N TYR A 26 -0.82 -3.47 -22.08
CA TYR A 26 -1.09 -3.36 -20.65
C TYR A 26 -0.32 -2.20 -20.01
N CYS A 27 -1.09 -1.23 -19.54
CA CYS A 27 -0.63 -0.19 -18.64
C CYS A 27 -1.73 0.07 -17.62
N PHE A 28 -1.39 0.12 -16.33
CA PHE A 28 -2.30 0.46 -15.25
C PHE A 28 -1.71 1.62 -14.47
N THR A 29 -2.23 2.82 -14.67
CA THR A 29 -1.76 4.06 -14.03
C THR A 29 -2.56 4.34 -12.76
N LEU A 30 -1.89 4.39 -11.63
CA LEU A 30 -2.53 4.65 -10.32
C LEU A 30 -3.12 6.06 -10.22
N ALA A 31 -2.48 7.05 -10.83
CA ALA A 31 -2.96 8.42 -10.82
C ALA A 31 -4.33 8.61 -11.50
N ASP A 32 -4.70 7.69 -12.40
CA ASP A 32 -5.96 7.76 -13.14
C ASP A 32 -7.11 7.03 -12.40
N VAL A 33 -6.81 6.36 -11.26
CA VAL A 33 -7.83 5.66 -10.45
C VAL A 33 -8.54 6.62 -9.52
N ASN A 34 -9.86 6.52 -9.46
CA ASN A 34 -10.66 7.18 -8.43
C ASN A 34 -10.66 6.32 -7.16
N LEU A 35 -9.99 6.80 -6.12
CA LEU A 35 -9.89 6.08 -4.84
C LEU A 35 -11.06 6.45 -3.92
N VAL A 36 -12.04 5.57 -3.85
CA VAL A 36 -13.19 5.77 -2.97
C VAL A 36 -12.77 5.63 -1.50
N GLY A 37 -13.29 6.51 -0.64
CA GLY A 37 -13.09 6.45 0.82
C GLY A 37 -11.79 7.06 1.33
N VAL A 38 -11.09 7.85 0.50
CA VAL A 38 -9.92 8.64 0.92
C VAL A 38 -10.07 10.09 0.53
N LYS A 39 -9.44 10.99 1.29
CA LYS A 39 -9.52 12.44 1.05
C LYS A 39 -8.90 12.81 -0.30
N GLY A 40 -9.67 13.48 -1.14
CA GLY A 40 -9.25 13.87 -2.49
C GLY A 40 -9.32 12.78 -3.54
N ASN A 41 -9.70 11.55 -3.17
CA ASN A 41 -9.92 10.39 -4.06
C ASN A 41 -8.75 10.05 -4.99
N LYS A 42 -7.52 10.40 -4.61
CA LYS A 42 -6.32 10.21 -5.44
C LYS A 42 -5.13 9.76 -4.62
N THR A 43 -4.20 9.08 -5.29
CA THR A 43 -2.87 8.79 -4.78
C THR A 43 -1.80 9.49 -5.61
N SER A 44 -0.67 9.79 -4.98
CA SER A 44 0.53 10.22 -5.70
C SER A 44 1.43 9.07 -6.08
N TYR A 45 1.53 8.04 -5.22
CA TYR A 45 2.33 6.84 -5.49
C TYR A 45 1.97 5.68 -4.55
N ALA A 46 2.38 4.48 -4.93
CA ALA A 46 2.32 3.29 -4.08
C ALA A 46 3.67 3.07 -3.38
N TYR A 47 3.63 3.00 -2.06
CA TYR A 47 4.78 2.74 -1.20
C TYR A 47 4.68 1.34 -0.61
N MET A 48 5.81 0.64 -0.46
CA MET A 48 5.84 -0.78 -0.03
C MET A 48 4.75 -1.60 -0.73
N LYS A 49 5.17 -2.56 -1.53
CA LYS A 49 4.27 -3.39 -2.33
C LYS A 49 4.61 -4.85 -2.13
N VAL A 50 3.60 -5.70 -2.00
CA VAL A 50 3.77 -7.16 -2.00
C VAL A 50 2.74 -7.82 -2.89
N TYR A 51 3.17 -8.80 -3.68
CA TYR A 51 2.28 -9.58 -4.52
C TYR A 51 1.57 -10.64 -3.67
N GLY A 52 0.25 -10.57 -3.59
CA GLY A 52 -0.60 -11.48 -2.83
C GLY A 52 -0.98 -12.76 -3.56
N GLY A 53 -0.79 -12.81 -4.87
CA GLY A 53 -1.28 -13.89 -5.75
C GLY A 53 -2.52 -13.47 -6.53
N ASN A 54 -2.88 -14.24 -7.55
CA ASN A 54 -4.10 -14.07 -8.36
C ASN A 54 -4.32 -12.64 -8.89
N GLY A 55 -3.22 -11.97 -9.30
CA GLY A 55 -3.27 -10.60 -9.81
C GLY A 55 -3.52 -9.53 -8.76
N LYS A 56 -3.45 -9.86 -7.47
CA LYS A 56 -3.59 -8.91 -6.36
C LYS A 56 -2.24 -8.46 -5.84
N VAL A 57 -2.10 -7.16 -5.67
CA VAL A 57 -0.97 -6.51 -4.98
C VAL A 57 -1.52 -5.78 -3.78
N TYR A 58 -0.88 -5.94 -2.64
CA TYR A 58 -1.15 -5.14 -1.44
C TYR A 58 -0.10 -4.06 -1.33
N ALA A 59 -0.51 -2.85 -0.98
CA ALA A 59 0.38 -1.70 -0.92
C ALA A 59 -0.14 -0.64 0.04
N TYR A 60 0.76 0.23 0.47
CA TYR A 60 0.37 1.54 0.99
C TYR A 60 0.29 2.54 -0.17
N LEU A 61 -0.85 3.20 -0.32
CA LEU A 61 -0.98 4.32 -1.24
C LEU A 61 -0.82 5.64 -0.47
N ASN A 62 0.05 6.50 -0.95
CA ASN A 62 0.17 7.85 -0.41
C ASN A 62 -1.02 8.70 -0.85
N ILE A 63 -1.72 9.30 0.12
CA ILE A 63 -2.92 10.11 -0.09
C ILE A 63 -2.59 11.57 0.19
N PRO A 64 -2.27 12.38 -0.84
CA PRO A 64 -1.83 13.76 -0.63
C PRO A 64 -2.86 14.62 0.10
N GLY A 65 -4.15 14.36 -0.12
CA GLY A 65 -5.23 15.07 0.56
C GLY A 65 -5.31 14.81 2.08
N ALA A 66 -4.60 13.80 2.60
CA ALA A 66 -4.52 13.51 4.03
C ALA A 66 -3.31 14.14 4.72
N ALA A 67 -2.38 14.72 3.95
CA ALA A 67 -1.24 15.43 4.51
C ALA A 67 -1.63 16.80 5.07
N SER A 68 -0.87 17.28 6.05
CA SER A 68 -0.96 18.65 6.57
C SER A 68 -0.44 19.68 5.55
N ASN A 69 -0.65 20.96 5.83
CA ASN A 69 -0.13 22.04 5.00
C ASN A 69 0.60 23.09 5.91
N PRO A 70 1.94 23.17 5.86
CA PRO A 70 2.87 22.36 5.05
C PRO A 70 2.89 20.89 5.49
N PRO A 71 3.29 19.94 4.60
CA PRO A 71 3.33 18.52 4.92
C PRO A 71 4.33 18.19 6.03
N ASP A 72 3.87 17.46 7.05
CA ASP A 72 4.72 16.87 8.09
C ASP A 72 5.02 15.41 7.74
N TYR A 73 6.15 15.16 7.11
CA TYR A 73 6.52 13.82 6.63
C TYR A 73 6.77 12.79 7.74
N VAL A 74 6.86 13.24 9.00
CA VAL A 74 7.08 12.38 10.17
C VAL A 74 5.76 11.96 10.81
N HIS A 75 4.82 12.90 10.93
CA HIS A 75 3.59 12.68 11.71
C HIS A 75 2.34 12.51 10.86
N ASP A 76 2.33 12.99 9.62
CA ASP A 76 1.18 12.84 8.73
C ASP A 76 0.87 11.37 8.44
N LYS A 77 -0.35 10.94 8.78
CA LYS A 77 -0.87 9.60 8.51
C LYS A 77 -1.53 9.59 7.13
N CYS A 78 -0.71 9.67 6.09
CA CYS A 78 -1.14 9.75 4.70
C CYS A 78 -0.88 8.48 3.89
N PHE A 79 -0.41 7.40 4.52
CA PHE A 79 -0.20 6.12 3.86
C PHE A 79 -1.33 5.15 4.22
N GLN A 80 -2.24 4.94 3.28
CA GLN A 80 -3.42 4.10 3.45
C GLN A 80 -3.20 2.72 2.82
N PRO A 81 -3.50 1.60 3.53
CA PRO A 81 -3.46 0.26 2.98
C PRO A 81 -4.53 0.03 1.90
N PHE A 82 -4.12 -0.58 0.79
CA PHE A 82 -4.99 -0.94 -0.34
C PHE A 82 -4.71 -2.34 -0.88
N GLU A 83 -5.75 -2.98 -1.38
CA GLU A 83 -5.68 -4.07 -2.35
C GLU A 83 -5.77 -3.48 -3.76
N ILE A 84 -4.83 -3.82 -4.61
CA ILE A 84 -4.75 -3.42 -6.02
C ILE A 84 -4.97 -4.65 -6.88
N ASN A 85 -6.02 -4.66 -7.69
CA ASN A 85 -6.30 -5.73 -8.63
C ASN A 85 -5.73 -5.37 -10.02
N LEU A 86 -4.71 -6.11 -10.43
CA LEU A 86 -4.00 -5.87 -11.69
C LEU A 86 -4.84 -6.25 -12.92
N TYR A 87 -5.81 -7.17 -12.79
CA TYR A 87 -6.65 -7.57 -13.90
C TYR A 87 -7.76 -6.56 -14.18
N SER A 88 -8.50 -6.17 -13.13
CA SER A 88 -9.57 -5.17 -13.25
C SER A 88 -9.06 -3.73 -13.24
N LYS A 89 -7.77 -3.52 -12.96
CA LYS A 89 -7.14 -2.19 -12.81
C LYS A 89 -7.87 -1.33 -11.78
N SER A 90 -8.17 -1.92 -10.62
CA SER A 90 -8.91 -1.26 -9.54
C SER A 90 -8.15 -1.29 -8.23
N CYS A 91 -8.45 -0.33 -7.37
CA CYS A 91 -7.89 -0.23 -6.02
C CYS A 91 -9.03 -0.24 -5.00
N THR A 92 -8.96 -1.12 -4.02
CA THR A 92 -9.91 -1.22 -2.91
C THR A 92 -9.21 -0.85 -1.62
N LYS A 93 -9.72 0.18 -0.93
CA LYS A 93 -9.24 0.54 0.40
C LYS A 93 -9.48 -0.61 1.37
N LEU A 94 -8.46 -0.99 2.12
CA LEU A 94 -8.60 -1.93 3.22
C LEU A 94 -9.13 -1.22 4.47
N ASP A 95 -9.89 -1.93 5.28
CA ASP A 95 -10.42 -1.42 6.55
C ASP A 95 -9.34 -1.46 7.65
N LEU A 96 -8.27 -0.77 7.35
CA LEU A 96 -7.11 -0.53 8.21
C LEU A 96 -6.85 0.97 8.28
N SER A 97 -6.41 1.45 9.43
CA SER A 97 -6.05 2.87 9.60
C SER A 97 -4.89 3.28 8.70
N ALA A 98 -4.88 4.54 8.30
CA ALA A 98 -3.70 5.12 7.67
C ALA A 98 -2.53 5.22 8.68
N THR A 99 -1.32 5.23 8.17
CA THR A 99 -0.07 5.29 8.95
C THR A 99 0.87 6.37 8.42
N THR A 100 1.93 6.64 9.17
CA THR A 100 3.04 7.48 8.73
C THR A 100 3.94 6.72 7.75
N GLY A 101 4.71 7.42 6.94
CA GLY A 101 5.68 6.80 6.02
C GLY A 101 6.76 5.99 6.73
N TRP A 102 7.13 6.38 7.95
CA TRP A 102 8.14 5.68 8.75
C TRP A 102 7.70 4.33 9.30
N ALA A 103 6.39 4.14 9.49
CA ALA A 103 5.84 2.89 9.98
C ALA A 103 5.23 2.01 8.87
N ALA A 104 5.12 2.52 7.66
CA ALA A 104 4.54 1.80 6.53
C ALA A 104 5.48 0.72 6.02
N THR A 105 5.45 -0.44 6.65
CA THR A 105 6.16 -1.65 6.21
C THR A 105 5.17 -2.77 5.93
N LEU A 106 5.54 -3.71 5.07
CA LEU A 106 4.62 -4.70 4.52
C LEU A 106 5.35 -5.98 4.14
N CYS A 107 4.80 -7.13 4.52
CA CYS A 107 5.21 -8.41 3.95
C CYS A 107 4.02 -9.37 3.78
N LYS A 108 4.24 -10.42 2.99
CA LYS A 108 3.36 -11.58 2.91
C LYS A 108 3.97 -12.71 3.73
N SER A 109 3.18 -13.35 4.58
CA SER A 109 3.53 -14.55 5.32
C SER A 109 2.47 -15.62 5.11
N GLY A 110 2.83 -16.69 4.45
CA GLY A 110 1.86 -17.68 3.99
C GLY A 110 0.82 -17.06 3.05
N ASN A 111 -0.45 -17.10 3.44
CA ASN A 111 -1.56 -16.47 2.72
C ASN A 111 -1.96 -15.10 3.29
N ASP A 112 -1.36 -14.68 4.38
CA ASP A 112 -1.69 -13.46 5.09
C ASP A 112 -0.81 -12.30 4.67
N ILE A 113 -1.30 -11.09 4.88
CA ILE A 113 -0.58 -9.85 4.62
C ILE A 113 -0.39 -9.11 5.94
N ILE A 114 0.86 -8.82 6.27
CA ILE A 114 1.25 -8.15 7.51
C ILE A 114 1.55 -6.70 7.20
N PHE A 115 0.86 -5.79 7.88
CA PHE A 115 1.00 -4.35 7.76
C PHE A 115 1.62 -3.75 9.03
N GLY A 116 2.79 -3.11 8.94
CA GLY A 116 3.33 -2.30 10.01
C GLY A 116 2.67 -0.93 10.05
N MET A 117 2.22 -0.50 11.22
CA MET A 117 1.38 0.68 11.37
C MET A 117 1.77 1.54 12.57
N SER A 118 1.65 2.85 12.43
CA SER A 118 1.60 3.82 13.52
C SER A 118 0.29 4.58 13.41
N THR A 119 -0.64 4.29 14.32
CA THR A 119 -2.01 4.80 14.31
C THR A 119 -2.32 5.56 15.61
N GLU A 120 -3.52 6.11 15.74
CA GLU A 120 -3.98 6.71 17.01
C GLU A 120 -4.13 5.66 18.13
N GLN A 121 -4.34 4.39 17.77
CA GLN A 121 -4.52 3.29 18.71
C GLN A 121 -3.20 2.67 19.17
N GLY A 122 -2.07 3.11 18.61
CA GLY A 122 -0.74 2.61 18.91
C GLY A 122 0.05 2.20 17.69
N MET A 123 1.19 1.57 17.95
CA MET A 123 2.14 1.12 16.94
C MET A 123 2.29 -0.40 16.97
N GLY A 124 2.55 -0.99 15.80
CA GLY A 124 2.76 -2.44 15.69
C GLY A 124 2.37 -3.00 14.33
N TYR A 125 2.03 -4.28 14.33
CA TYR A 125 1.70 -5.02 13.12
C TYR A 125 0.26 -5.51 13.16
N SER A 126 -0.48 -5.20 12.09
CA SER A 126 -1.83 -5.74 11.84
C SER A 126 -1.74 -6.83 10.77
N VAL A 127 -2.60 -7.83 10.87
CA VAL A 127 -2.68 -8.93 9.90
C VAL A 127 -3.98 -8.83 9.13
N TYR A 128 -3.90 -8.92 7.83
CA TYR A 128 -5.04 -9.06 6.94
C TYR A 128 -5.09 -10.47 6.37
N HIS A 129 -6.25 -11.11 6.44
CA HIS A 129 -6.53 -12.44 5.91
C HIS A 129 -7.33 -12.33 4.61
N PRO A 130 -6.69 -12.37 3.42
CA PRO A 130 -7.37 -12.17 2.14
C PRO A 130 -8.49 -13.18 1.84
N ALA A 131 -8.36 -14.41 2.34
CA ALA A 131 -9.33 -15.48 2.10
C ALA A 131 -10.69 -15.22 2.76
N THR A 132 -10.69 -14.54 3.90
CA THR A 132 -11.90 -14.24 4.69
C THR A 132 -12.24 -12.76 4.72
N ALA A 133 -11.36 -11.91 4.18
CA ALA A 133 -11.43 -10.45 4.27
C ALA A 133 -11.55 -9.94 5.73
N THR A 134 -10.85 -10.60 6.65
CA THR A 134 -10.83 -10.23 8.09
C THR A 134 -9.48 -9.65 8.51
N TYR A 135 -9.46 -8.97 9.65
CA TYR A 135 -8.31 -8.25 10.16
C TYR A 135 -8.04 -8.57 11.63
N GLU A 136 -6.76 -8.70 11.99
CA GLU A 136 -6.30 -8.67 13.38
C GLU A 136 -5.53 -7.36 13.59
N ILE A 137 -6.18 -6.36 14.19
CA ILE A 137 -5.63 -5.02 14.34
C ILE A 137 -4.58 -5.00 15.45
N LEU A 138 -3.37 -4.49 15.13
CA LEU A 138 -2.24 -4.41 16.06
C LEU A 138 -2.03 -5.72 16.84
N LYS A 139 -2.08 -6.84 16.13
CA LYS A 139 -1.86 -8.21 16.68
C LYS A 139 -0.54 -8.29 17.45
N VAL A 140 0.49 -7.62 16.94
CA VAL A 140 1.77 -7.43 17.63
C VAL A 140 1.95 -5.94 17.88
N LYS A 141 1.99 -5.52 19.14
CA LYS A 141 2.25 -4.15 19.54
C LYS A 141 3.74 -3.92 19.74
N THR A 142 4.19 -2.72 19.37
CA THR A 142 5.59 -2.27 19.53
C THR A 142 5.64 -0.96 20.32
N SER A 143 6.76 -0.70 20.99
CA SER A 143 7.01 0.58 21.68
C SER A 143 7.50 1.68 20.74
N GLY A 144 7.87 1.34 19.52
CA GLY A 144 8.31 2.27 18.48
C GLY A 144 7.68 1.94 17.13
N ALA A 145 7.87 2.81 16.14
CA ALA A 145 7.36 2.59 14.79
C ALA A 145 7.89 1.27 14.20
N PRO A 146 7.05 0.39 13.68
CA PRO A 146 7.47 -0.83 13.02
C PRO A 146 8.15 -0.47 11.69
N TYR A 147 9.46 -0.60 11.65
CA TYR A 147 10.24 -0.15 10.50
C TYR A 147 10.45 -1.23 9.45
N PHE A 148 10.48 -2.48 9.88
CA PHE A 148 10.78 -3.60 9.00
C PHE A 148 10.01 -4.86 9.42
N VAL A 149 9.53 -5.61 8.44
CA VAL A 149 8.95 -6.95 8.63
C VAL A 149 9.38 -7.86 7.49
N HIS A 150 9.80 -9.08 7.82
CA HIS A 150 10.22 -10.05 6.84
C HIS A 150 9.93 -11.48 7.32
N GLU A 151 9.46 -12.33 6.40
CA GLU A 151 9.32 -13.77 6.67
C GLU A 151 10.69 -14.44 6.56
N LEU A 152 11.10 -15.12 7.64
CA LEU A 152 12.30 -15.97 7.63
C LEU A 152 11.91 -17.37 7.14
N ARG A 153 12.63 -17.90 6.17
CA ARG A 153 12.47 -19.26 5.63
C ARG A 153 13.64 -20.12 6.05
#